data_88022942e830410baa857dba1db2762f
#
_entry.id   88022942e830410baa857dba1db2762f
#
_cell.length_a   1.000
_cell.length_b   1.000
_cell.length_c   1.000
_cell.angle_alpha   90.00
_cell.angle_beta   90.00
_cell.angle_gamma   90.00
#
_symmetry.space_group_name_H-M   'P 1'
#
loop_
_entity.id
_entity.type
_entity.pdbx_description
1 polymer ?
#
loop_
_entity_poly.entity_id
_entity_poly.type
_entity_poly.pdbx_seq_one_letter_code
_entity_poly.pdbx_strand_id
1 'polypeptide(L)'
;MNIFSGIEYKILKDVNLDRKYNGIEYDSRKIKENYIFVAFEGANVDGHDYIDSAVKNGATCIIVSKEVEMKHNISYVLIEEIRHKLGYIASNFYEWPQRKLKIIGVTGTNGKTSSTYMIEKLMGDIPVTRIGTIEYKVGDEVFDAVNTTPESLDLIKIFDKTLKKKIEYVVMEVSSHSLELGRVDVIDFDCALFTNLTQDHLDYHLTMENYFQAKRKLFLKLKDKNDSVINIDDNYGKRLYDEFIVDNPEIISYGIDGGDLEGEYLDDGYIDIKYKEQVEKVKFALLGDFNLYNTLGAIGIALKIGISMEEILKRVSNIKAAPGRFEALDCGQDYKVIVDYAHTPDALVNVIVAARNIKNVNRIITIFGCGGDRDRTKRPIMAKVVEDLSDIIILTSDNPRTENPEQIFTDVKKGFIKSDDYIFEPDREKAIKAAVNMAEKNDIILITGKGHETYHIIGTKKWHFDDKEIARREIVRRKMVENVN
;
A
#
# COMPACT_ATOMS: atom_id res chain seq x y z
N MET A 1 27.20 21.73 8.23
CA MET A 1 26.77 21.37 6.89
C MET A 1 25.62 22.28 6.53
N ASN A 2 25.61 22.91 5.35
CA ASN A 2 24.55 23.84 4.98
C ASN A 2 23.30 23.04 4.57
N ILE A 3 22.25 23.04 5.40
CA ILE A 3 20.99 22.32 5.16
C ILE A 3 20.24 22.83 3.92
N PHE A 4 20.59 24.00 3.39
CA PHE A 4 20.01 24.60 2.19
C PHE A 4 20.87 24.38 0.95
N SER A 5 21.92 23.56 1.02
CA SER A 5 22.79 23.30 -0.14
C SER A 5 22.00 22.75 -1.33
N GLY A 6 22.16 23.35 -2.52
CA GLY A 6 21.46 22.97 -3.73
C GLY A 6 19.99 23.36 -3.80
N ILE A 7 19.52 24.22 -2.88
CA ILE A 7 18.13 24.68 -2.81
C ILE A 7 18.11 26.21 -2.95
N GLU A 8 17.23 26.74 -3.76
CA GLU A 8 16.96 28.16 -3.80
C GLU A 8 16.10 28.58 -2.61
N TYR A 9 16.56 29.59 -1.86
CA TYR A 9 15.88 30.09 -0.67
C TYR A 9 16.12 31.58 -0.47
N LYS A 10 15.23 32.23 0.29
CA LYS A 10 15.35 33.63 0.70
C LYS A 10 15.38 33.71 2.23
N ILE A 11 16.40 34.32 2.79
CA ILE A 11 16.45 34.60 4.22
C ILE A 11 15.54 35.79 4.50
N LEU A 12 14.49 35.58 5.30
CA LEU A 12 13.59 36.64 5.73
C LEU A 12 14.10 37.30 7.03
N LYS A 13 14.67 36.50 7.92
CA LYS A 13 15.28 36.93 9.18
C LYS A 13 16.37 35.97 9.58
N ASP A 14 17.55 36.47 9.91
CA ASP A 14 18.65 35.70 10.41
C ASP A 14 18.94 36.07 11.86
N VAL A 15 18.87 35.08 12.76
CA VAL A 15 19.24 35.20 14.18
C VAL A 15 20.36 34.19 14.54
N ASN A 16 20.76 33.33 13.71
CA ASN A 16 21.84 32.33 13.77
C ASN A 16 21.51 31.11 12.97
N LEU A 17 21.43 31.22 11.65
CA LEU A 17 21.13 30.10 10.73
C LEU A 17 22.23 29.04 10.71
N ASP A 18 23.47 29.41 10.98
CA ASP A 18 24.64 28.48 10.95
C ASP A 18 24.76 27.58 12.16
N ARG A 19 23.82 27.68 13.12
CA ARG A 19 23.84 26.81 14.30
C ARG A 19 23.61 25.34 13.92
N LYS A 20 24.13 24.44 14.75
CA LYS A 20 23.83 23.03 14.66
C LYS A 20 22.44 22.76 15.24
N TYR A 21 21.49 22.35 14.43
CA TYR A 21 20.15 21.99 14.88
C TYR A 21 20.10 20.54 15.36
N ASN A 22 19.21 20.26 16.35
CA ASN A 22 19.02 18.93 16.92
C ASN A 22 18.03 18.06 16.12
N GLY A 23 17.19 18.67 15.28
CA GLY A 23 16.20 17.97 14.49
C GLY A 23 15.43 18.88 13.54
N ILE A 24 14.65 18.26 12.68
CA ILE A 24 13.77 18.91 11.72
C ILE A 24 12.41 18.21 11.73
N GLU A 25 11.32 18.97 11.75
CA GLU A 25 9.93 18.49 11.78
C GLU A 25 8.98 19.43 11.04
N TYR A 26 7.89 18.86 10.53
CA TYR A 26 6.74 19.61 10.00
C TYR A 26 5.48 19.46 10.89
N ASP A 27 5.52 18.61 11.91
CA ASP A 27 4.49 18.50 12.94
C ASP A 27 4.92 19.28 14.20
N SER A 28 4.25 20.40 14.49
CA SER A 28 4.59 21.27 15.62
C SER A 28 4.58 20.55 16.97
N ARG A 29 3.78 19.47 17.11
CA ARG A 29 3.69 18.65 18.33
C ARG A 29 4.95 17.79 18.59
N LYS A 30 5.74 17.52 17.53
CA LYS A 30 6.98 16.74 17.57
C LYS A 30 8.23 17.61 17.71
N ILE A 31 8.07 18.93 17.66
CA ILE A 31 9.16 19.88 17.85
C ILE A 31 9.73 19.76 19.28
N LYS A 32 11.05 19.83 19.37
CA LYS A 32 11.84 19.87 20.61
C LYS A 32 12.82 21.03 20.56
N GLU A 33 13.56 21.21 21.63
CA GLU A 33 14.55 22.29 21.75
C GLU A 33 15.56 22.27 20.58
N ASN A 34 15.77 23.45 20.01
CA ASN A 34 16.71 23.69 18.90
C ASN A 34 16.39 22.90 17.62
N TYR A 35 15.09 22.76 17.30
CA TYR A 35 14.63 22.15 16.06
C TYR A 35 14.36 23.20 14.98
N ILE A 36 14.35 22.72 13.74
CA ILE A 36 13.80 23.41 12.57
C ILE A 36 12.34 22.98 12.42
N PHE A 37 11.44 23.95 12.31
CA PHE A 37 10.06 23.68 11.93
C PHE A 37 9.83 24.05 10.47
N VAL A 38 9.24 23.14 9.69
CA VAL A 38 8.90 23.34 8.28
C VAL A 38 7.39 23.54 8.15
N ALA A 39 6.98 24.76 7.83
CA ALA A 39 5.58 25.14 7.66
C ALA A 39 5.22 25.16 6.17
N PHE A 40 4.22 24.36 5.76
CA PHE A 40 3.67 24.36 4.41
C PHE A 40 2.18 23.96 4.42
N GLU A 41 1.48 24.28 3.34
CA GLU A 41 0.07 23.94 3.20
C GLU A 41 -0.12 22.45 2.95
N GLY A 42 -0.87 21.78 3.84
CA GLY A 42 -1.34 20.42 3.69
C GLY A 42 -2.68 20.37 2.96
N ALA A 43 -3.22 19.16 2.72
CA ALA A 43 -4.52 19.00 2.09
C ALA A 43 -5.68 19.55 2.95
N ASN A 44 -5.56 19.51 4.27
CA ASN A 44 -6.62 19.91 5.20
C ASN A 44 -6.17 20.93 6.26
N VAL A 45 -4.89 21.23 6.33
CA VAL A 45 -4.29 22.04 7.41
C VAL A 45 -3.17 22.87 6.83
N ASP A 46 -3.12 24.16 7.18
CA ASP A 46 -1.98 25.02 6.87
C ASP A 46 -0.96 24.98 8.02
N GLY A 47 0.25 24.48 7.75
CA GLY A 47 1.35 24.41 8.74
C GLY A 47 1.76 25.77 9.28
N HIS A 48 1.52 26.86 8.55
CA HIS A 48 1.85 28.22 8.98
C HIS A 48 1.06 28.66 10.23
N ASP A 49 -0.16 28.15 10.43
CA ASP A 49 -0.99 28.40 11.61
C ASP A 49 -0.38 27.85 12.90
N TYR A 50 0.62 26.96 12.79
CA TYR A 50 1.27 26.29 13.94
C TYR A 50 2.67 26.83 14.27
N ILE A 51 3.10 27.93 13.65
CA ILE A 51 4.41 28.53 13.90
C ILE A 51 4.57 28.88 15.37
N ASP A 52 3.59 29.56 15.99
CA ASP A 52 3.63 29.95 17.40
C ASP A 52 3.75 28.72 18.33
N SER A 53 3.03 27.64 17.99
CA SER A 53 3.12 26.37 18.72
C SER A 53 4.51 25.74 18.58
N ALA A 54 5.07 25.72 17.38
CA ALA A 54 6.40 25.18 17.13
C ALA A 54 7.49 25.96 17.89
N VAL A 55 7.39 27.29 17.90
CA VAL A 55 8.33 28.14 18.66
C VAL A 55 8.21 27.88 20.16
N LYS A 56 6.98 27.80 20.69
CA LYS A 56 6.74 27.46 22.09
C LYS A 56 7.33 26.11 22.47
N ASN A 57 7.35 25.13 21.55
CA ASN A 57 7.92 23.81 21.76
C ASN A 57 9.44 23.75 21.53
N GLY A 58 10.09 24.85 21.14
CA GLY A 58 11.56 24.97 21.06
C GLY A 58 12.13 25.07 19.64
N ALA A 59 11.32 25.36 18.62
CA ALA A 59 11.84 25.65 17.30
C ALA A 59 12.69 26.94 17.33
N THR A 60 13.85 26.92 16.69
CA THR A 60 14.78 28.05 16.59
C THR A 60 15.02 28.51 15.16
N CYS A 61 14.47 27.79 14.20
CA CYS A 61 14.41 28.17 12.79
C CYS A 61 13.05 27.72 12.22
N ILE A 62 12.43 28.60 11.44
CA ILE A 62 11.20 28.32 10.70
C ILE A 62 11.49 28.39 9.22
N ILE A 63 11.14 27.34 8.50
CA ILE A 63 11.10 27.32 7.04
C ILE A 63 9.64 27.47 6.63
N VAL A 64 9.34 28.42 5.75
CA VAL A 64 7.99 28.74 5.29
C VAL A 64 7.88 28.65 3.76
N SER A 65 6.69 28.32 3.25
CA SER A 65 6.42 28.30 1.80
C SER A 65 5.87 29.62 1.25
N LYS A 66 5.50 30.54 2.13
CA LYS A 66 4.99 31.89 1.81
C LYS A 66 5.47 32.91 2.84
N GLU A 67 5.40 34.19 2.52
CA GLU A 67 5.73 35.24 3.47
C GLU A 67 4.77 35.23 4.67
N VAL A 68 5.34 35.36 5.86
CA VAL A 68 4.61 35.34 7.14
C VAL A 68 5.07 36.50 8.02
N GLU A 69 4.27 36.87 9.02
CA GLU A 69 4.68 37.81 10.06
C GLU A 69 5.72 37.17 10.98
N MET A 70 6.89 37.76 11.07
CA MET A 70 8.03 37.27 11.87
C MET A 70 7.95 37.73 13.33
N LYS A 71 6.98 37.21 14.08
CA LYS A 71 6.68 37.63 15.47
C LYS A 71 7.78 37.26 16.49
N HIS A 72 8.58 36.26 16.19
CA HIS A 72 9.55 35.70 17.14
C HIS A 72 10.98 36.11 16.79
N ASN A 73 11.86 36.11 17.80
CA ASN A 73 13.27 36.41 17.59
C ASN A 73 14.08 35.14 17.28
N ILE A 74 13.74 34.50 16.16
CA ILE A 74 14.38 33.30 15.60
C ILE A 74 14.58 33.50 14.09
N SER A 75 15.29 32.56 13.44
CA SER A 75 15.53 32.64 12.01
C SER A 75 14.29 32.21 11.20
N TYR A 76 14.04 32.90 10.08
CA TYR A 76 12.98 32.59 9.11
C TYR A 76 13.56 32.48 7.71
N VAL A 77 13.24 31.39 7.01
CA VAL A 77 13.68 31.12 5.64
C VAL A 77 12.48 30.80 4.76
N LEU A 78 12.35 31.49 3.64
CA LEU A 78 11.33 31.24 2.64
C LEU A 78 11.88 30.29 1.58
N ILE A 79 11.15 29.23 1.31
CA ILE A 79 11.43 28.26 0.25
C ILE A 79 10.12 27.99 -0.51
N GLU A 80 10.06 28.44 -1.74
CA GLU A 80 8.93 28.16 -2.63
C GLU A 80 8.87 26.66 -2.99
N GLU A 81 7.67 26.13 -3.27
CA GLU A 81 7.43 24.73 -3.64
C GLU A 81 8.06 23.73 -2.65
N ILE A 82 7.96 24.05 -1.37
CA ILE A 82 8.68 23.34 -0.30
C ILE A 82 8.42 21.83 -0.26
N ARG A 83 7.26 21.34 -0.75
CA ARG A 83 6.98 19.91 -0.82
C ARG A 83 8.00 19.16 -1.65
N HIS A 84 8.36 19.66 -2.81
CA HIS A 84 9.39 19.09 -3.69
C HIS A 84 10.81 19.28 -3.14
N LYS A 85 11.02 20.29 -2.31
CA LYS A 85 12.34 20.61 -1.72
C LYS A 85 12.56 20.02 -0.34
N LEU A 86 11.50 19.55 0.35
CA LEU A 86 11.58 18.98 1.69
C LEU A 86 12.49 17.75 1.75
N GLY A 87 12.46 16.91 0.74
CA GLY A 87 13.36 15.76 0.62
C GLY A 87 14.84 16.16 0.55
N TYR A 88 15.16 17.25 -0.16
CA TYR A 88 16.53 17.78 -0.25
C TYR A 88 16.99 18.36 1.09
N ILE A 89 16.13 19.14 1.77
CA ILE A 89 16.41 19.70 3.10
C ILE A 89 16.68 18.59 4.10
N ALA A 90 15.79 17.57 4.12
CA ALA A 90 15.94 16.40 4.96
C ALA A 90 17.23 15.62 4.63
N SER A 91 17.52 15.41 3.35
CA SER A 91 18.74 14.72 2.90
C SER A 91 20.00 15.45 3.32
N ASN A 92 20.04 16.78 3.18
CA ASN A 92 21.16 17.60 3.66
C ASN A 92 21.32 17.50 5.18
N PHE A 93 20.21 17.47 5.92
CA PHE A 93 20.22 17.35 7.38
C PHE A 93 20.73 15.99 7.87
N TYR A 94 20.29 14.90 7.21
CA TYR A 94 20.64 13.51 7.55
C TYR A 94 21.79 12.93 6.72
N GLU A 95 22.55 13.74 5.98
CA GLU A 95 23.74 13.35 5.21
C GLU A 95 23.46 12.29 4.13
N TRP A 96 22.32 12.46 3.41
CA TRP A 96 21.95 11.66 2.24
C TRP A 96 21.92 10.14 2.50
N PRO A 97 21.17 9.66 3.50
CA PRO A 97 21.17 8.24 3.87
C PRO A 97 20.70 7.34 2.72
N GLN A 98 19.77 7.80 1.87
CA GLN A 98 19.25 7.05 0.73
C GLN A 98 20.32 6.68 -0.30
N ARG A 99 21.40 7.44 -0.41
CA ARG A 99 22.50 7.14 -1.33
C ARG A 99 23.36 5.94 -0.92
N LYS A 100 23.23 5.51 0.33
CA LYS A 100 23.97 4.40 0.94
C LYS A 100 23.12 3.13 1.03
N LEU A 101 21.90 3.15 0.52
CA LEU A 101 20.94 2.06 0.56
C LEU A 101 20.64 1.54 -0.85
N LYS A 102 20.22 0.29 -0.92
CA LYS A 102 19.64 -0.33 -2.10
C LYS A 102 18.12 -0.26 -1.96
N ILE A 103 17.47 0.53 -2.78
CA ILE A 103 16.06 0.86 -2.65
C ILE A 103 15.27 0.25 -3.80
N ILE A 104 14.31 -0.61 -3.46
CA ILE A 104 13.41 -1.30 -4.38
C ILE A 104 12.04 -0.64 -4.29
N GLY A 105 11.55 -0.11 -5.41
CA GLY A 105 10.23 0.53 -5.50
C GLY A 105 9.20 -0.39 -6.15
N VAL A 106 8.02 -0.50 -5.54
CA VAL A 106 6.89 -1.26 -6.09
C VAL A 106 5.72 -0.31 -6.37
N THR A 107 5.29 -0.23 -7.64
CA THR A 107 4.14 0.58 -8.04
C THR A 107 3.11 -0.24 -8.83
N GLY A 108 1.89 0.27 -8.89
CA GLY A 108 0.73 -0.30 -9.57
C GLY A 108 -0.57 0.12 -8.89
N THR A 109 -1.72 -0.24 -9.41
CA THR A 109 -3.00 -0.03 -8.73
C THR A 109 -3.15 -1.04 -7.61
N ASN A 110 -3.09 -2.31 -7.93
CA ASN A 110 -3.22 -3.44 -7.01
C ASN A 110 -1.89 -4.19 -6.86
N GLY A 111 -1.75 -5.02 -5.82
CA GLY A 111 -0.61 -5.91 -5.64
C GLY A 111 0.62 -5.34 -4.94
N LYS A 112 0.76 -4.02 -4.79
CA LYS A 112 1.94 -3.39 -4.16
C LYS A 112 2.31 -3.99 -2.79
N THR A 113 1.34 -4.03 -1.89
CA THR A 113 1.53 -4.56 -0.53
C THR A 113 1.93 -6.02 -0.55
N SER A 114 1.17 -6.86 -1.28
CA SER A 114 1.50 -8.29 -1.40
C SER A 114 2.90 -8.51 -1.95
N SER A 115 3.26 -7.79 -3.02
CA SER A 115 4.59 -7.89 -3.64
C SER A 115 5.71 -7.47 -2.68
N THR A 116 5.55 -6.39 -1.90
CA THR A 116 6.59 -5.99 -0.92
C THR A 116 6.80 -7.04 0.17
N TYR A 117 5.73 -7.69 0.66
CA TYR A 117 5.83 -8.81 1.60
C TYR A 117 6.49 -10.04 0.98
N MET A 118 6.16 -10.36 -0.28
CA MET A 118 6.74 -11.48 -1.00
C MET A 118 8.23 -11.25 -1.31
N ILE A 119 8.61 -10.05 -1.73
CA ILE A 119 10.02 -9.66 -1.94
C ILE A 119 10.80 -9.83 -0.63
N GLU A 120 10.32 -9.27 0.49
CA GLU A 120 10.96 -9.46 1.81
C GLU A 120 11.14 -10.96 2.13
N LYS A 121 10.13 -11.78 1.87
CA LYS A 121 10.19 -13.23 2.11
C LYS A 121 11.21 -13.93 1.21
N LEU A 122 11.28 -13.56 -0.06
CA LEU A 122 12.23 -14.13 -1.02
C LEU A 122 13.69 -13.69 -0.73
N MET A 123 13.90 -12.55 -0.09
CA MET A 123 15.23 -12.12 0.36
C MET A 123 15.78 -13.00 1.50
N GLY A 124 14.92 -13.76 2.19
CA GLY A 124 15.33 -14.73 3.22
C GLY A 124 15.98 -14.08 4.43
N ASP A 125 17.27 -14.42 4.69
CA ASP A 125 17.99 -13.90 5.85
C ASP A 125 18.64 -12.51 5.63
N ILE A 126 18.49 -11.93 4.43
CA ILE A 126 18.95 -10.57 4.14
C ILE A 126 18.04 -9.59 4.89
N PRO A 127 18.59 -8.77 5.82
CA PRO A 127 17.78 -7.80 6.56
C PRO A 127 17.22 -6.73 5.62
N VAL A 128 15.91 -6.47 5.75
CA VAL A 128 15.18 -5.53 4.89
C VAL A 128 14.38 -4.55 5.75
N THR A 129 14.40 -3.29 5.35
CA THR A 129 13.40 -2.30 5.77
C THR A 129 12.23 -2.35 4.81
N ARG A 130 11.02 -2.57 5.29
CA ARG A 130 9.79 -2.57 4.47
C ARG A 130 8.91 -1.37 4.81
N ILE A 131 8.50 -0.64 3.76
CA ILE A 131 7.65 0.56 3.87
C ILE A 131 6.41 0.37 3.02
N GLY A 132 5.23 0.41 3.61
CA GLY A 132 4.00 0.20 2.86
C GLY A 132 2.72 0.58 3.61
N THR A 133 1.60 0.18 3.05
CA THR A 133 0.25 0.56 3.50
C THR A 133 -0.07 0.04 4.90
N ILE A 134 0.43 -1.14 5.26
CA ILE A 134 0.11 -1.80 6.53
C ILE A 134 0.94 -1.21 7.66
N GLU A 135 2.26 -1.15 7.47
CA GLU A 135 3.22 -0.77 8.50
C GLU A 135 4.56 -0.35 7.87
N TYR A 136 5.38 0.34 8.65
CA TYR A 136 6.80 0.54 8.34
C TYR A 136 7.62 -0.33 9.27
N LYS A 137 8.38 -1.27 8.72
CA LYS A 137 9.22 -2.23 9.45
C LYS A 137 10.69 -1.91 9.23
N VAL A 138 11.45 -1.66 10.30
CA VAL A 138 12.90 -1.40 10.27
C VAL A 138 13.59 -2.42 11.19
N GLY A 139 14.09 -3.52 10.64
CA GLY A 139 14.50 -4.67 11.42
C GLY A 139 13.34 -5.24 12.22
N ASP A 140 13.48 -5.32 13.55
CA ASP A 140 12.43 -5.82 14.46
C ASP A 140 11.44 -4.74 14.90
N GLU A 141 11.67 -3.48 14.57
CA GLU A 141 10.80 -2.39 14.95
C GLU A 141 9.71 -2.16 13.90
N VAL A 142 8.48 -2.06 14.37
CA VAL A 142 7.29 -1.83 13.54
C VAL A 142 6.64 -0.52 13.95
N PHE A 143 6.25 0.30 12.97
CA PHE A 143 5.59 1.58 13.14
C PHE A 143 4.29 1.60 12.34
N ASP A 144 3.27 2.25 12.88
CA ASP A 144 2.01 2.46 12.18
C ASP A 144 2.23 3.25 10.88
N ALA A 145 1.69 2.77 9.79
CA ALA A 145 1.71 3.49 8.53
C ALA A 145 0.71 4.66 8.56
N VAL A 146 1.21 5.86 8.33
CA VAL A 146 0.38 7.07 8.15
C VAL A 146 -0.08 7.18 6.69
N ASN A 147 0.80 6.84 5.76
CA ASN A 147 0.58 6.82 4.32
C ASN A 147 1.23 5.58 3.73
N THR A 148 0.72 5.10 2.58
CA THR A 148 1.36 4.02 1.81
C THR A 148 2.84 4.33 1.53
N THR A 149 3.13 5.58 1.13
CA THR A 149 4.47 6.13 0.98
C THR A 149 4.57 7.36 1.90
N PRO A 150 5.44 7.38 2.90
CA PRO A 150 5.62 8.51 3.82
C PRO A 150 5.95 9.84 3.12
N GLU A 151 5.79 10.95 3.83
CA GLU A 151 6.33 12.25 3.40
C GLU A 151 7.87 12.17 3.32
N SER A 152 8.48 12.98 2.46
CA SER A 152 9.91 12.89 2.15
C SER A 152 10.80 13.01 3.38
N LEU A 153 10.47 13.87 4.35
CA LEU A 153 11.20 13.97 5.62
C LEU A 153 11.12 12.66 6.43
N ASP A 154 9.95 12.05 6.51
CA ASP A 154 9.78 10.80 7.25
C ASP A 154 10.51 9.64 6.56
N LEU A 155 10.51 9.60 5.21
CA LEU A 155 11.30 8.63 4.44
C LEU A 155 12.79 8.75 4.75
N ILE A 156 13.34 9.96 4.74
CA ILE A 156 14.76 10.18 5.03
C ILE A 156 15.09 9.79 6.48
N LYS A 157 14.20 10.04 7.45
CA LYS A 157 14.36 9.57 8.84
C LYS A 157 14.35 8.04 8.93
N ILE A 158 13.47 7.37 8.18
CA ILE A 158 13.43 5.91 8.14
C ILE A 158 14.74 5.38 7.53
N PHE A 159 15.26 5.98 6.46
CA PHE A 159 16.51 5.58 5.82
C PHE A 159 17.72 5.79 6.75
N ASP A 160 17.80 6.89 7.47
CA ASP A 160 18.83 7.12 8.48
C ASP A 160 18.77 6.04 9.59
N LYS A 161 17.55 5.71 10.05
CA LYS A 161 17.35 4.63 11.03
C LYS A 161 17.74 3.27 10.49
N THR A 162 17.44 2.99 9.21
CA THR A 162 17.81 1.77 8.48
C THR A 162 19.33 1.58 8.50
N LEU A 163 20.08 2.63 8.14
CA LEU A 163 21.55 2.59 8.17
C LEU A 163 22.11 2.39 9.59
N LYS A 164 21.53 3.05 10.60
CA LYS A 164 21.93 2.87 12.00
C LYS A 164 21.77 1.42 12.49
N LYS A 165 20.81 0.69 11.91
CA LYS A 165 20.61 -0.75 12.16
C LYS A 165 21.47 -1.65 11.25
N LYS A 166 22.33 -1.07 10.42
CA LYS A 166 23.17 -1.80 9.44
C LYS A 166 22.37 -2.64 8.44
N ILE A 167 21.19 -2.18 8.08
CA ILE A 167 20.35 -2.74 7.03
C ILE A 167 20.69 -2.02 5.73
N GLU A 168 20.91 -2.77 4.65
CA GLU A 168 21.29 -2.21 3.35
C GLU A 168 20.10 -2.07 2.39
N TYR A 169 19.08 -2.90 2.54
CA TYR A 169 17.96 -2.98 1.61
C TYR A 169 16.70 -2.34 2.15
N VAL A 170 16.04 -1.60 1.27
CA VAL A 170 14.69 -1.07 1.50
C VAL A 170 13.78 -1.54 0.39
N VAL A 171 12.63 -2.12 0.75
CA VAL A 171 11.54 -2.45 -0.17
C VAL A 171 10.36 -1.56 0.17
N MET A 172 9.87 -0.77 -0.78
CA MET A 172 8.83 0.20 -0.49
C MET A 172 7.73 0.26 -1.55
N GLU A 173 6.49 0.43 -1.07
CA GLU A 173 5.38 0.80 -1.93
C GLU A 173 5.54 2.25 -2.38
N VAL A 174 5.46 2.49 -3.70
CA VAL A 174 5.53 3.83 -4.30
C VAL A 174 4.19 4.15 -4.94
N SER A 175 3.40 4.97 -4.25
CA SER A 175 2.08 5.40 -4.74
C SER A 175 2.20 6.47 -5.81
N SER A 176 1.21 6.57 -6.70
CA SER A 176 1.17 7.62 -7.72
C SER A 176 1.13 9.03 -7.10
N HIS A 177 0.43 9.20 -5.97
CA HIS A 177 0.43 10.45 -5.21
C HIS A 177 1.83 10.82 -4.71
N SER A 178 2.62 9.85 -4.23
CA SER A 178 3.98 10.15 -3.75
C SER A 178 4.91 10.61 -4.87
N LEU A 179 4.71 10.09 -6.08
CA LEU A 179 5.46 10.49 -7.29
C LEU A 179 5.05 11.89 -7.79
N GLU A 180 3.77 12.26 -7.64
CA GLU A 180 3.28 13.59 -8.01
C GLU A 180 3.59 14.66 -6.96
N LEU A 181 3.51 14.30 -5.67
CA LEU A 181 3.73 15.23 -4.56
C LEU A 181 5.21 15.36 -4.13
N GLY A 182 6.16 14.82 -4.90
CA GLY A 182 7.58 14.97 -4.65
C GLY A 182 8.12 14.19 -3.44
N ARG A 183 7.35 13.25 -2.86
CA ARG A 183 7.80 12.51 -1.66
C ARG A 183 9.04 11.66 -1.90
N VAL A 184 9.26 11.24 -3.14
CA VAL A 184 10.38 10.39 -3.55
C VAL A 184 11.35 11.09 -4.53
N ASP A 185 11.30 12.42 -4.61
CA ASP A 185 12.10 13.18 -5.60
C ASP A 185 13.60 13.00 -5.43
N VAL A 186 14.07 12.80 -4.20
CA VAL A 186 15.49 12.63 -3.86
C VAL A 186 15.95 11.17 -3.84
N ILE A 187 15.10 10.25 -4.30
CA ILE A 187 15.41 8.82 -4.30
C ILE A 187 15.72 8.37 -5.73
N ASP A 188 16.88 7.78 -5.91
CA ASP A 188 17.23 6.99 -7.09
C ASP A 188 17.08 5.52 -6.70
N PHE A 189 16.21 4.80 -7.42
CA PHE A 189 15.89 3.40 -7.11
C PHE A 189 16.89 2.43 -7.74
N ASP A 190 17.18 1.34 -7.04
CA ASP A 190 18.04 0.26 -7.56
C ASP A 190 17.23 -0.73 -8.41
N CYS A 191 15.98 -1.01 -8.01
CA CYS A 191 15.06 -1.83 -8.80
C CYS A 191 13.63 -1.26 -8.73
N ALA A 192 12.82 -1.52 -9.75
CA ALA A 192 11.41 -1.16 -9.77
C ALA A 192 10.52 -2.28 -10.29
N LEU A 193 9.37 -2.47 -9.63
CA LEU A 193 8.32 -3.41 -10.03
C LEU A 193 7.06 -2.65 -10.45
N PHE A 194 6.54 -2.95 -11.65
CA PHE A 194 5.21 -2.55 -12.10
C PHE A 194 4.25 -3.74 -12.04
N THR A 195 3.19 -3.62 -11.25
CA THR A 195 2.23 -4.72 -11.08
C THR A 195 1.07 -4.65 -12.07
N ASN A 196 0.34 -3.53 -12.13
CA ASN A 196 -0.79 -3.31 -13.03
C ASN A 196 -1.28 -1.86 -12.96
N LEU A 197 -2.17 -1.47 -13.89
CA LEU A 197 -2.89 -0.20 -13.84
C LEU A 197 -4.36 -0.38 -14.21
N THR A 198 -5.24 -0.30 -13.21
CA THR A 198 -6.70 -0.31 -13.38
C THR A 198 -7.30 0.98 -12.83
N GLN A 199 -8.60 1.21 -13.06
CA GLN A 199 -9.26 2.45 -12.67
C GLN A 199 -9.25 2.65 -11.15
N ASP A 200 -8.50 3.65 -10.70
CA ASP A 200 -8.51 4.17 -9.32
C ASP A 200 -7.96 5.60 -9.31
N HIS A 201 -8.21 6.34 -8.23
CA HIS A 201 -7.65 7.68 -8.01
C HIS A 201 -7.90 8.71 -9.15
N LEU A 202 -8.97 8.56 -9.94
CA LEU A 202 -9.34 9.51 -10.99
C LEU A 202 -9.88 10.84 -10.44
N ASP A 203 -10.29 10.88 -9.19
CA ASP A 203 -10.55 12.10 -8.43
C ASP A 203 -9.32 13.01 -8.34
N TYR A 204 -8.12 12.44 -8.33
CA TYR A 204 -6.85 13.14 -8.28
C TYR A 204 -6.18 13.26 -9.66
N HIS A 205 -6.04 12.15 -10.38
CA HIS A 205 -5.30 12.11 -11.65
C HIS A 205 -6.13 12.56 -12.86
N LEU A 206 -7.46 12.63 -12.74
CA LEU A 206 -8.43 13.02 -13.76
C LEU A 206 -8.55 12.03 -14.93
N THR A 207 -7.46 11.49 -15.45
CA THR A 207 -7.44 10.53 -16.57
C THR A 207 -6.54 9.35 -16.27
N MET A 208 -6.82 8.21 -16.93
CA MET A 208 -5.95 7.03 -16.87
C MET A 208 -4.54 7.32 -17.42
N GLU A 209 -4.44 8.20 -18.41
CA GLU A 209 -3.13 8.61 -18.96
C GLU A 209 -2.28 9.35 -17.93
N ASN A 210 -2.85 10.34 -17.23
CA ASN A 210 -2.13 11.03 -16.16
C ASN A 210 -1.73 10.07 -15.05
N TYR A 211 -2.60 9.11 -14.71
CA TYR A 211 -2.33 8.10 -13.71
C TYR A 211 -1.18 7.17 -14.12
N PHE A 212 -1.13 6.78 -15.40
CA PHE A 212 -0.01 6.04 -15.98
C PHE A 212 1.29 6.86 -15.92
N GLN A 213 1.26 8.11 -16.39
CA GLN A 213 2.44 8.97 -16.39
C GLN A 213 2.99 9.22 -14.98
N ALA A 214 2.12 9.33 -13.97
CA ALA A 214 2.53 9.41 -12.58
C ALA A 214 3.34 8.17 -12.15
N LYS A 215 2.85 6.95 -12.42
CA LYS A 215 3.57 5.73 -12.06
C LYS A 215 4.83 5.50 -12.89
N ARG A 216 4.82 5.88 -14.16
CA ARG A 216 5.97 5.83 -15.06
C ARG A 216 7.19 6.58 -14.50
N LYS A 217 6.96 7.66 -13.71
CA LYS A 217 8.04 8.42 -13.06
C LYS A 217 8.97 7.53 -12.20
N LEU A 218 8.46 6.45 -11.58
CA LEU A 218 9.29 5.53 -10.81
C LEU A 218 10.42 4.92 -11.67
N PHE A 219 10.08 4.52 -12.89
CA PHE A 219 11.04 3.89 -13.81
C PHE A 219 12.03 4.90 -14.39
N LEU A 220 11.65 6.17 -14.49
CA LEU A 220 12.57 7.25 -14.86
C LEU A 220 13.59 7.56 -13.76
N LYS A 221 13.29 7.18 -12.49
CA LYS A 221 14.15 7.36 -11.32
C LYS A 221 15.02 6.14 -11.01
N LEU A 222 15.05 5.13 -11.85
CA LEU A 222 15.99 4.01 -11.74
C LEU A 222 17.41 4.47 -12.06
N LYS A 223 18.38 4.00 -11.26
CA LYS A 223 19.83 4.15 -11.52
C LYS A 223 20.22 3.48 -12.84
N ASP A 224 19.69 2.28 -13.08
CA ASP A 224 19.73 1.55 -14.34
C ASP A 224 18.33 1.06 -14.69
N LYS A 225 17.84 1.39 -15.87
CA LYS A 225 16.50 0.97 -16.32
C LYS A 225 16.41 -0.53 -16.63
N ASN A 226 17.54 -1.19 -16.83
CA ASN A 226 17.62 -2.65 -16.92
C ASN A 226 17.08 -3.32 -15.63
N ASP A 227 17.13 -2.66 -14.48
CA ASP A 227 16.63 -3.18 -13.21
C ASP A 227 15.12 -3.02 -13.02
N SER A 228 14.39 -2.97 -14.13
CA SER A 228 12.91 -2.99 -14.18
C SER A 228 12.37 -4.41 -14.22
N VAL A 229 11.24 -4.63 -13.52
CA VAL A 229 10.41 -5.85 -13.58
C VAL A 229 9.00 -5.42 -13.91
N ILE A 230 8.44 -5.88 -15.05
CA ILE A 230 7.22 -5.30 -15.61
C ILE A 230 6.23 -6.41 -15.99
N ASN A 231 5.00 -6.31 -15.48
CA ASN A 231 3.87 -7.16 -15.88
C ASN A 231 3.43 -6.79 -17.29
N ILE A 232 3.61 -7.70 -18.27
CA ILE A 232 3.26 -7.44 -19.66
C ILE A 232 1.85 -7.94 -20.05
N ASP A 233 1.15 -8.65 -19.18
CA ASP A 233 -0.27 -8.99 -19.36
C ASP A 233 -1.18 -7.79 -19.04
N ASP A 234 -0.67 -6.79 -18.31
CA ASP A 234 -1.32 -5.50 -18.15
C ASP A 234 -1.01 -4.58 -19.33
N ASN A 235 -2.05 -3.98 -19.96
CA ASN A 235 -1.89 -3.15 -21.14
C ASN A 235 -0.93 -1.96 -20.93
N TYR A 236 -0.95 -1.33 -19.75
CA TYR A 236 -0.05 -0.23 -19.43
C TYR A 236 1.35 -0.72 -19.06
N GLY A 237 1.44 -1.91 -18.46
CA GLY A 237 2.71 -2.60 -18.25
C GLY A 237 3.36 -2.97 -19.58
N LYS A 238 2.61 -3.53 -20.52
CA LYS A 238 3.09 -3.82 -21.88
C LYS A 238 3.59 -2.54 -22.59
N ARG A 239 2.82 -1.45 -22.50
CA ARG A 239 3.24 -0.14 -23.04
C ARG A 239 4.52 0.36 -22.41
N LEU A 240 4.68 0.23 -21.09
CA LEU A 240 5.88 0.63 -20.36
C LEU A 240 7.09 -0.22 -20.78
N TYR A 241 6.89 -1.53 -20.92
CA TYR A 241 7.91 -2.47 -21.39
C TYR A 241 8.38 -2.11 -22.80
N ASP A 242 7.44 -1.94 -23.74
CA ASP A 242 7.74 -1.62 -25.13
C ASP A 242 8.50 -0.29 -25.29
N GLU A 243 8.26 0.66 -24.41
CA GLU A 243 8.96 1.94 -24.38
C GLU A 243 10.44 1.77 -23.96
N PHE A 244 10.73 0.89 -23.01
CA PHE A 244 12.07 0.83 -22.41
C PHE A 244 12.94 -0.29 -22.94
N ILE A 245 12.39 -1.41 -23.45
CA ILE A 245 13.14 -2.62 -23.79
C ILE A 245 14.18 -2.40 -24.90
N VAL A 246 13.93 -1.47 -25.81
CA VAL A 246 14.82 -1.22 -26.96
C VAL A 246 16.22 -0.79 -26.49
N ASP A 247 16.27 0.08 -25.49
CA ASP A 247 17.53 0.60 -24.95
C ASP A 247 18.01 -0.16 -23.70
N ASN A 248 17.16 -1.05 -23.12
CA ASN A 248 17.43 -1.74 -21.87
C ASN A 248 17.04 -3.23 -21.99
N PRO A 249 17.82 -4.05 -22.70
CA PRO A 249 17.46 -5.42 -23.08
C PRO A 249 17.44 -6.42 -21.90
N GLU A 250 17.87 -6.02 -20.71
CA GLU A 250 17.88 -6.88 -19.53
C GLU A 250 16.66 -6.68 -18.63
N ILE A 251 15.69 -5.82 -19.01
CA ILE A 251 14.39 -5.73 -18.31
C ILE A 251 13.75 -7.11 -18.22
N ILE A 252 13.26 -7.49 -17.05
CA ILE A 252 12.50 -8.72 -16.88
C ILE A 252 11.02 -8.41 -17.09
N SER A 253 10.45 -8.96 -18.17
CA SER A 253 9.00 -9.03 -18.35
C SER A 253 8.45 -10.26 -17.63
N TYR A 254 7.23 -10.13 -17.07
CA TYR A 254 6.57 -11.28 -16.46
C TYR A 254 5.07 -11.29 -16.74
N GLY A 255 4.48 -12.49 -16.70
CA GLY A 255 3.06 -12.71 -16.90
C GLY A 255 2.65 -14.17 -16.70
N ILE A 256 1.35 -14.43 -16.88
CA ILE A 256 0.77 -15.76 -16.96
C ILE A 256 0.63 -16.15 -18.43
N ASP A 257 0.32 -15.17 -19.28
CA ASP A 257 0.10 -15.36 -20.73
C ASP A 257 1.39 -15.12 -21.55
N GLY A 258 2.52 -14.85 -20.90
CA GLY A 258 3.81 -14.65 -21.55
C GLY A 258 4.81 -13.83 -20.72
N GLY A 259 6.03 -13.71 -21.23
CA GLY A 259 7.13 -12.96 -20.63
C GLY A 259 8.42 -13.75 -20.50
N ASP A 260 9.47 -13.09 -19.98
CA ASP A 260 10.73 -13.77 -19.63
C ASP A 260 10.56 -14.69 -18.43
N LEU A 261 9.64 -14.31 -17.54
CA LEU A 261 9.26 -15.04 -16.33
C LEU A 261 7.77 -15.34 -16.41
N GLU A 262 7.40 -16.58 -16.61
CA GLU A 262 6.03 -17.05 -16.71
C GLU A 262 5.65 -17.94 -15.54
N GLY A 263 4.36 -17.99 -15.20
CA GLY A 263 3.85 -18.87 -14.15
C GLY A 263 2.51 -19.48 -14.53
N GLU A 264 2.29 -20.75 -14.19
CA GLU A 264 1.04 -21.45 -14.42
C GLU A 264 0.62 -22.25 -13.19
N TYR A 265 -0.68 -22.19 -12.83
CA TYR A 265 -1.23 -23.06 -11.80
C TYR A 265 -1.36 -24.49 -12.32
N LEU A 266 -0.85 -25.42 -11.53
CA LEU A 266 -1.05 -26.84 -11.73
C LEU A 266 -2.11 -27.38 -10.76
N ASP A 267 -2.51 -28.63 -11.00
CA ASP A 267 -3.29 -29.37 -10.01
C ASP A 267 -2.48 -29.61 -8.71
N ASP A 268 -3.20 -29.81 -7.62
CA ASP A 268 -2.64 -30.23 -6.32
C ASP A 268 -1.78 -29.18 -5.56
N GLY A 269 -1.99 -27.87 -5.82
CA GLY A 269 -1.33 -26.81 -5.07
C GLY A 269 0.13 -26.59 -5.43
N TYR A 270 0.44 -26.80 -6.71
CA TYR A 270 1.73 -26.48 -7.33
C TYR A 270 1.56 -25.43 -8.40
N ILE A 271 2.65 -24.74 -8.73
CA ILE A 271 2.79 -23.89 -9.91
C ILE A 271 4.05 -24.32 -10.67
N ASP A 272 4.01 -24.19 -11.99
CA ASP A 272 5.19 -24.15 -12.82
C ASP A 272 5.67 -22.70 -12.93
N ILE A 273 6.99 -22.50 -12.77
CA ILE A 273 7.66 -21.23 -12.99
C ILE A 273 8.63 -21.45 -14.12
N LYS A 274 8.46 -20.71 -15.20
CA LYS A 274 9.35 -20.72 -16.36
C LYS A 274 10.17 -19.44 -16.35
N TYR A 275 11.48 -19.58 -16.43
CA TYR A 275 12.41 -18.48 -16.62
C TYR A 275 13.47 -18.86 -17.62
N LYS A 276 13.55 -18.11 -18.73
CA LYS A 276 14.37 -18.47 -19.89
C LYS A 276 13.95 -19.87 -20.44
N GLU A 277 14.86 -20.83 -20.50
CA GLU A 277 14.59 -22.20 -21.00
C GLU A 277 14.28 -23.21 -19.86
N GLN A 278 14.30 -22.76 -18.60
CA GLN A 278 14.09 -23.61 -17.43
C GLN A 278 12.65 -23.53 -16.93
N VAL A 279 12.06 -24.68 -16.66
CA VAL A 279 10.74 -24.79 -16.03
C VAL A 279 10.90 -25.56 -14.73
N GLU A 280 10.42 -24.96 -13.65
CA GLU A 280 10.56 -25.52 -12.29
C GLU A 280 9.20 -25.62 -11.61
N LYS A 281 8.88 -26.82 -11.12
CA LYS A 281 7.65 -27.07 -10.37
C LYS A 281 7.85 -26.80 -8.89
N VAL A 282 7.04 -25.91 -8.32
CA VAL A 282 7.13 -25.54 -6.90
C VAL A 282 5.77 -25.59 -6.21
N LYS A 283 5.74 -26.02 -4.94
CA LYS A 283 4.53 -25.97 -4.11
C LYS A 283 4.14 -24.53 -3.87
N PHE A 284 2.86 -24.21 -4.05
CA PHE A 284 2.34 -22.85 -3.89
C PHE A 284 0.96 -22.89 -3.21
N ALA A 285 0.88 -22.24 -2.04
CA ALA A 285 -0.30 -22.30 -1.19
C ALA A 285 -1.29 -21.14 -1.44
N LEU A 286 -0.86 -20.07 -2.14
CA LEU A 286 -1.72 -18.93 -2.39
C LEU A 286 -2.61 -19.19 -3.61
N LEU A 287 -3.82 -18.68 -3.55
CA LEU A 287 -4.84 -18.86 -4.57
C LEU A 287 -5.10 -17.54 -5.31
N GLY A 288 -5.54 -17.65 -6.57
CA GLY A 288 -5.91 -16.52 -7.42
C GLY A 288 -4.73 -15.98 -8.22
N ASP A 289 -4.99 -15.69 -9.49
CA ASP A 289 -3.99 -15.26 -10.48
C ASP A 289 -3.23 -14.02 -10.02
N PHE A 290 -3.90 -13.11 -9.32
CA PHE A 290 -3.24 -11.93 -8.76
C PHE A 290 -2.12 -12.27 -7.76
N ASN A 291 -2.22 -13.39 -7.00
CA ASN A 291 -1.13 -13.84 -6.14
C ASN A 291 0.02 -14.45 -6.94
N LEU A 292 -0.29 -15.13 -8.05
CA LEU A 292 0.72 -15.62 -8.98
C LEU A 292 1.47 -14.44 -9.62
N TYR A 293 0.74 -13.43 -10.17
CA TYR A 293 1.35 -12.22 -10.69
C TYR A 293 2.25 -11.52 -9.66
N ASN A 294 1.77 -11.33 -8.43
CA ASN A 294 2.56 -10.69 -7.37
C ASN A 294 3.82 -11.50 -7.03
N THR A 295 3.72 -12.84 -7.06
CA THR A 295 4.84 -13.75 -6.81
C THR A 295 5.85 -13.69 -7.94
N LEU A 296 5.42 -13.72 -9.20
CA LEU A 296 6.29 -13.58 -10.35
C LEU A 296 7.04 -12.24 -10.31
N GLY A 297 6.33 -11.14 -10.06
CA GLY A 297 6.96 -9.83 -9.88
C GLY A 297 8.01 -9.82 -8.76
N ALA A 298 7.70 -10.46 -7.62
CA ALA A 298 8.65 -10.59 -6.51
C ALA A 298 9.86 -11.47 -6.86
N ILE A 299 9.67 -12.55 -7.61
CA ILE A 299 10.76 -13.39 -8.16
C ILE A 299 11.65 -12.58 -9.09
N GLY A 300 11.06 -11.80 -10.01
CA GLY A 300 11.81 -10.92 -10.91
C GLY A 300 12.70 -9.94 -10.15
N ILE A 301 12.21 -9.32 -9.09
CA ILE A 301 13.02 -8.45 -8.22
C ILE A 301 14.12 -9.26 -7.52
N ALA A 302 13.81 -10.44 -6.97
CA ALA A 302 14.80 -11.29 -6.31
C ALA A 302 15.95 -11.68 -7.26
N LEU A 303 15.64 -11.98 -8.53
CA LEU A 303 16.63 -12.23 -9.57
C LEU A 303 17.51 -10.99 -9.85
N LYS A 304 16.89 -9.80 -9.94
CA LYS A 304 17.60 -8.53 -10.18
C LYS A 304 18.59 -8.18 -9.07
N ILE A 305 18.28 -8.50 -7.83
CA ILE A 305 19.20 -8.29 -6.71
C ILE A 305 20.21 -9.43 -6.52
N GLY A 306 20.24 -10.42 -7.43
CA GLY A 306 21.26 -11.45 -7.49
C GLY A 306 20.98 -12.71 -6.66
N ILE A 307 19.75 -12.93 -6.22
CA ILE A 307 19.36 -14.19 -5.56
C ILE A 307 19.19 -15.27 -6.64
N SER A 308 19.78 -16.44 -6.42
CA SER A 308 19.70 -17.55 -7.37
C SER A 308 18.28 -18.12 -7.46
N MET A 309 17.88 -18.62 -8.65
CA MET A 309 16.57 -19.26 -8.84
C MET A 309 16.36 -20.41 -7.85
N GLU A 310 17.39 -21.22 -7.60
CA GLU A 310 17.31 -22.32 -6.63
C GLU A 310 16.92 -21.85 -5.22
N GLU A 311 17.50 -20.74 -4.74
CA GLU A 311 17.16 -20.18 -3.42
C GLU A 311 15.76 -19.57 -3.41
N ILE A 312 15.36 -18.90 -4.51
CA ILE A 312 14.04 -18.34 -4.69
C ILE A 312 12.98 -19.43 -4.58
N LEU A 313 13.12 -20.53 -5.33
CA LEU A 313 12.15 -21.64 -5.36
C LEU A 313 11.98 -22.32 -3.98
N LYS A 314 13.06 -22.48 -3.24
CA LYS A 314 12.99 -22.99 -1.84
C LYS A 314 12.15 -22.08 -0.95
N ARG A 315 12.13 -20.76 -1.22
CA ARG A 315 11.40 -19.77 -0.40
C ARG A 315 9.97 -19.56 -0.88
N VAL A 316 9.69 -19.72 -2.18
CA VAL A 316 8.35 -19.60 -2.78
C VAL A 316 7.33 -20.50 -2.07
N SER A 317 7.70 -21.75 -1.77
CA SER A 317 6.82 -22.70 -1.07
C SER A 317 6.36 -22.25 0.33
N ASN A 318 7.05 -21.26 0.91
CA ASN A 318 6.78 -20.71 2.24
C ASN A 318 6.17 -19.31 2.22
N ILE A 319 5.83 -18.78 1.02
CA ILE A 319 5.14 -17.50 0.90
C ILE A 319 3.75 -17.60 1.50
N LYS A 320 3.38 -16.58 2.27
CA LYS A 320 2.04 -16.40 2.84
C LYS A 320 1.44 -15.12 2.32
N ALA A 321 0.12 -15.03 2.33
CA ALA A 321 -0.59 -13.80 2.05
C ALA A 321 -0.16 -12.69 3.02
N ALA A 322 -0.04 -11.46 2.51
CA ALA A 322 0.12 -10.30 3.38
C ALA A 322 -1.13 -10.14 4.26
N PRO A 323 -1.00 -9.60 5.48
CA PRO A 323 -2.15 -9.42 6.37
C PRO A 323 -3.30 -8.68 5.69
N GLY A 324 -4.51 -9.26 5.73
CA GLY A 324 -5.70 -8.70 5.10
C GLY A 324 -5.67 -8.62 3.58
N ARG A 325 -4.89 -9.47 2.92
CA ARG A 325 -4.83 -9.62 1.46
C ARG A 325 -5.12 -11.08 1.09
N PHE A 326 -6.38 -11.38 0.81
CA PHE A 326 -6.88 -12.73 0.58
C PHE A 326 -6.43 -13.70 1.70
N GLU A 327 -6.49 -13.21 2.92
CA GLU A 327 -6.01 -13.91 4.11
C GLU A 327 -7.07 -14.91 4.57
N ALA A 328 -6.77 -16.21 4.45
CA ALA A 328 -7.65 -17.26 4.92
C ALA A 328 -7.54 -17.43 6.44
N LEU A 329 -8.69 -17.52 7.11
CA LEU A 329 -8.80 -17.81 8.53
C LEU A 329 -9.16 -19.27 8.73
N ASP A 330 -8.27 -20.01 9.37
CA ASP A 330 -8.48 -21.41 9.75
C ASP A 330 -8.67 -21.53 11.27
N CYS A 331 -9.85 -21.99 11.67
CA CYS A 331 -10.21 -22.34 13.05
C CYS A 331 -10.76 -23.78 13.11
N GLY A 332 -10.53 -24.60 12.07
CA GLY A 332 -10.97 -25.99 11.95
C GLY A 332 -12.46 -26.12 11.56
N GLN A 333 -13.03 -25.14 10.89
CA GLN A 333 -14.38 -25.17 10.30
C GLN A 333 -14.34 -25.85 8.92
N ASP A 334 -15.50 -26.31 8.42
CA ASP A 334 -15.66 -26.98 7.13
C ASP A 334 -16.05 -26.06 5.97
N TYR A 335 -16.02 -24.76 6.19
CA TYR A 335 -16.15 -23.67 5.22
C TYR A 335 -14.92 -22.75 5.31
N LYS A 336 -14.72 -21.91 4.32
CA LYS A 336 -13.59 -20.95 4.30
C LYS A 336 -14.05 -19.54 4.70
N VAL A 337 -13.19 -18.84 5.43
CA VAL A 337 -13.35 -17.41 5.72
C VAL A 337 -12.10 -16.68 5.20
N ILE A 338 -12.29 -15.73 4.32
CA ILE A 338 -11.21 -14.97 3.69
C ILE A 338 -11.44 -13.49 3.96
N VAL A 339 -10.41 -12.82 4.47
CA VAL A 339 -10.41 -11.38 4.73
C VAL A 339 -9.56 -10.67 3.70
N ASP A 340 -10.11 -9.63 3.04
CA ASP A 340 -9.42 -8.87 2.01
C ASP A 340 -9.68 -7.36 2.09
N TYR A 341 -8.73 -6.60 1.60
CA TYR A 341 -8.79 -5.14 1.52
C TYR A 341 -9.54 -4.63 0.27
N ALA A 342 -10.13 -5.48 -0.55
CA ALA A 342 -10.84 -5.12 -1.77
C ALA A 342 -11.92 -4.07 -1.49
N HIS A 343 -11.72 -2.85 -1.99
CA HIS A 343 -12.58 -1.68 -1.80
C HIS A 343 -12.76 -0.87 -3.10
N THR A 344 -12.41 -1.50 -4.23
CA THR A 344 -12.66 -1.00 -5.60
C THR A 344 -13.41 -2.05 -6.41
N PRO A 345 -14.14 -1.67 -7.48
CA PRO A 345 -14.83 -2.64 -8.32
C PRO A 345 -13.91 -3.75 -8.85
N ASP A 346 -12.76 -3.39 -9.42
CA ASP A 346 -11.78 -4.32 -9.95
C ASP A 346 -11.23 -5.28 -8.87
N ALA A 347 -10.87 -4.75 -7.69
CA ALA A 347 -10.41 -5.59 -6.59
C ALA A 347 -11.49 -6.58 -6.12
N LEU A 348 -12.76 -6.18 -6.09
CA LEU A 348 -13.87 -7.09 -5.76
C LEU A 348 -14.04 -8.18 -6.80
N VAL A 349 -13.98 -7.85 -8.11
CA VAL A 349 -13.99 -8.86 -9.18
C VAL A 349 -12.89 -9.89 -8.94
N ASN A 350 -11.66 -9.43 -8.78
CA ASN A 350 -10.49 -10.30 -8.61
C ASN A 350 -10.65 -11.24 -7.40
N VAL A 351 -11.08 -10.71 -6.26
CA VAL A 351 -11.23 -11.49 -5.02
C VAL A 351 -12.36 -12.50 -5.12
N ILE A 352 -13.52 -12.11 -5.67
CA ILE A 352 -14.68 -13.03 -5.80
C ILE A 352 -14.40 -14.11 -6.83
N VAL A 353 -13.80 -13.77 -7.97
CA VAL A 353 -13.41 -14.75 -9.01
C VAL A 353 -12.36 -15.72 -8.46
N ALA A 354 -11.34 -15.22 -7.75
CA ALA A 354 -10.36 -16.09 -7.10
C ALA A 354 -10.99 -17.05 -6.09
N ALA A 355 -11.96 -16.57 -5.30
CA ALA A 355 -12.71 -17.43 -4.40
C ALA A 355 -13.54 -18.49 -5.17
N ARG A 356 -14.16 -18.11 -6.30
CA ARG A 356 -14.96 -19.02 -7.14
C ARG A 356 -14.11 -20.14 -7.74
N ASN A 357 -12.85 -19.87 -8.03
CA ASN A 357 -11.91 -20.86 -8.60
C ASN A 357 -11.34 -21.85 -7.57
N ILE A 358 -11.66 -21.69 -6.28
CA ILE A 358 -11.28 -22.67 -5.26
C ILE A 358 -12.07 -23.97 -5.50
N LYS A 359 -11.39 -25.12 -5.48
CA LYS A 359 -12.01 -26.44 -5.70
C LYS A 359 -13.12 -26.72 -4.68
N ASN A 360 -14.24 -27.25 -5.15
CA ASN A 360 -15.40 -27.68 -4.36
C ASN A 360 -16.13 -26.55 -3.62
N VAL A 361 -16.09 -25.33 -4.15
CA VAL A 361 -16.87 -24.20 -3.58
C VAL A 361 -18.36 -24.46 -3.80
N ASN A 362 -19.13 -24.32 -2.72
CA ASN A 362 -20.60 -24.38 -2.76
C ASN A 362 -21.14 -22.95 -3.05
N ARG A 363 -21.14 -22.06 -2.08
CA ARG A 363 -21.62 -20.67 -2.22
C ARG A 363 -20.54 -19.68 -1.82
N ILE A 364 -20.60 -18.49 -2.40
CA ILE A 364 -19.81 -17.33 -1.99
C ILE A 364 -20.72 -16.34 -1.26
N ILE A 365 -20.43 -16.10 0.00
CA ILE A 365 -21.09 -15.12 0.85
C ILE A 365 -20.18 -13.89 0.93
N THR A 366 -20.54 -12.80 0.27
CA THR A 366 -19.72 -11.59 0.26
C THR A 366 -20.27 -10.54 1.22
N ILE A 367 -19.44 -10.16 2.19
CA ILE A 367 -19.67 -9.03 3.09
C ILE A 367 -18.89 -7.85 2.52
N PHE A 368 -19.56 -6.76 2.17
CA PHE A 368 -18.91 -5.57 1.65
C PHE A 368 -19.57 -4.28 2.15
N GLY A 369 -18.81 -3.20 2.12
CA GLY A 369 -19.25 -1.85 2.42
C GLY A 369 -18.40 -0.84 1.68
N CYS A 370 -18.80 0.43 1.72
CA CYS A 370 -18.05 1.52 1.12
C CYS A 370 -17.65 2.56 2.16
N GLY A 371 -16.42 3.06 2.05
CA GLY A 371 -15.95 4.15 2.91
C GLY A 371 -16.55 5.50 2.53
N GLY A 372 -16.74 6.37 3.55
CA GLY A 372 -17.07 7.77 3.37
C GLY A 372 -15.86 8.61 2.99
N ASP A 373 -16.10 9.84 2.52
CA ASP A 373 -15.08 10.80 2.09
C ASP A 373 -14.15 10.21 1.00
N ARG A 374 -14.75 9.49 0.06
CA ARG A 374 -14.09 8.81 -1.06
C ARG A 374 -14.92 8.97 -2.32
N ASP A 375 -14.37 8.52 -3.45
CA ASP A 375 -15.08 8.49 -4.74
C ASP A 375 -16.43 7.77 -4.60
N ARG A 376 -17.51 8.55 -4.77
CA ARG A 376 -18.88 8.06 -4.65
C ARG A 376 -19.33 7.29 -5.89
N THR A 377 -18.71 7.54 -7.06
CA THR A 377 -19.12 6.96 -8.34
C THR A 377 -18.87 5.46 -8.39
N LYS A 378 -17.90 4.95 -7.63
CA LYS A 378 -17.59 3.52 -7.55
C LYS A 378 -18.61 2.71 -6.72
N ARG A 379 -19.39 3.35 -5.82
CA ARG A 379 -20.30 2.66 -4.89
C ARG A 379 -21.34 1.79 -5.60
N PRO A 380 -22.12 2.31 -6.58
CA PRO A 380 -23.07 1.48 -7.32
C PRO A 380 -22.38 0.43 -8.19
N ILE A 381 -21.16 0.71 -8.70
CA ILE A 381 -20.42 -0.27 -9.51
C ILE A 381 -19.96 -1.45 -8.64
N MET A 382 -19.51 -1.18 -7.40
CA MET A 382 -19.15 -2.23 -6.44
C MET A 382 -20.36 -3.11 -6.09
N ALA A 383 -21.52 -2.51 -5.85
CA ALA A 383 -22.76 -3.26 -5.59
C ALA A 383 -23.12 -4.18 -6.75
N LYS A 384 -23.04 -3.67 -7.98
CA LYS A 384 -23.31 -4.49 -9.19
C LYS A 384 -22.32 -5.65 -9.33
N VAL A 385 -21.04 -5.43 -9.09
CA VAL A 385 -20.03 -6.50 -9.13
C VAL A 385 -20.36 -7.60 -8.13
N VAL A 386 -20.69 -7.23 -6.89
CA VAL A 386 -21.04 -8.20 -5.86
C VAL A 386 -22.34 -8.94 -6.21
N GLU A 387 -23.34 -8.24 -6.74
CA GLU A 387 -24.60 -8.84 -7.22
C GLU A 387 -24.38 -9.86 -8.36
N ASP A 388 -23.46 -9.55 -9.28
CA ASP A 388 -23.20 -10.41 -10.44
C ASP A 388 -22.41 -11.67 -10.10
N LEU A 389 -21.56 -11.64 -9.06
CA LEU A 389 -20.54 -12.65 -8.82
C LEU A 389 -20.72 -13.45 -7.52
N SER A 390 -21.56 -12.99 -6.57
CA SER A 390 -21.78 -13.63 -5.28
C SER A 390 -23.12 -14.38 -5.23
N ASP A 391 -23.21 -15.43 -4.42
CA ASP A 391 -24.46 -16.17 -4.21
C ASP A 391 -25.28 -15.57 -3.08
N ILE A 392 -24.63 -15.02 -2.05
CA ILE A 392 -25.26 -14.31 -0.95
C ILE A 392 -24.50 -13.00 -0.72
N ILE A 393 -25.25 -11.94 -0.57
CA ILE A 393 -24.72 -10.57 -0.40
C ILE A 393 -25.10 -10.04 0.96
N ILE A 394 -24.13 -9.53 1.69
CA ILE A 394 -24.36 -8.78 2.94
C ILE A 394 -23.77 -7.37 2.78
N LEU A 395 -24.64 -6.39 2.65
CA LEU A 395 -24.27 -4.98 2.63
C LEU A 395 -24.16 -4.47 4.07
N THR A 396 -22.98 -3.94 4.43
CA THR A 396 -22.70 -3.45 5.78
C THR A 396 -21.91 -2.13 5.76
N SER A 397 -21.62 -1.56 6.93
CA SER A 397 -20.77 -0.38 7.04
C SER A 397 -19.30 -0.71 6.83
N ASP A 398 -18.58 0.29 6.32
CA ASP A 398 -17.14 0.42 6.39
C ASP A 398 -16.82 1.68 7.23
N ASN A 399 -15.70 2.35 7.03
CA ASN A 399 -15.36 3.61 7.70
C ASN A 399 -16.20 4.78 7.14
N PRO A 400 -17.29 5.22 7.77
CA PRO A 400 -18.09 6.33 7.24
C PRO A 400 -17.36 7.68 7.32
N ARG A 401 -16.36 7.81 8.18
CA ARG A 401 -15.60 9.05 8.41
C ARG A 401 -16.57 10.20 8.75
N THR A 402 -16.53 11.33 8.01
CA THR A 402 -17.40 12.48 8.25
C THR A 402 -18.69 12.43 7.45
N GLU A 403 -18.82 11.48 6.52
CA GLU A 403 -20.02 11.33 5.68
C GLU A 403 -21.15 10.61 6.43
N ASN A 404 -22.39 10.97 6.11
CA ASN A 404 -23.56 10.29 6.67
C ASN A 404 -23.64 8.84 6.17
N PRO A 405 -23.63 7.82 7.04
CA PRO A 405 -23.70 6.42 6.65
C PRO A 405 -24.91 6.07 5.76
N GLU A 406 -26.09 6.66 6.04
CA GLU A 406 -27.31 6.42 5.25
C GLU A 406 -27.15 6.88 3.80
N GLN A 407 -26.42 7.97 3.57
CA GLN A 407 -26.13 8.43 2.21
C GLN A 407 -25.23 7.46 1.47
N ILE A 408 -24.23 6.88 2.17
CA ILE A 408 -23.33 5.87 1.59
C ILE A 408 -24.15 4.64 1.16
N PHE A 409 -25.03 4.14 2.03
CA PHE A 409 -25.90 3.01 1.71
C PHE A 409 -26.86 3.32 0.56
N THR A 410 -27.41 4.53 0.51
CA THR A 410 -28.27 4.97 -0.60
C THR A 410 -27.53 4.94 -1.93
N ASP A 411 -26.28 5.36 -1.96
CA ASP A 411 -25.48 5.34 -3.18
C ASP A 411 -25.13 3.90 -3.61
N VAL A 412 -24.79 3.02 -2.66
CA VAL A 412 -24.50 1.61 -2.92
C VAL A 412 -25.73 0.89 -3.48
N LYS A 413 -26.91 1.08 -2.85
CA LYS A 413 -28.16 0.41 -3.25
C LYS A 413 -28.59 0.71 -4.67
N LYS A 414 -28.20 1.84 -5.25
CA LYS A 414 -28.45 2.16 -6.68
C LYS A 414 -27.82 1.18 -7.67
N GLY A 415 -26.82 0.42 -7.21
CA GLY A 415 -26.13 -0.56 -8.07
C GLY A 415 -26.79 -1.94 -8.09
N PHE A 416 -27.67 -2.26 -7.16
CA PHE A 416 -28.45 -3.50 -7.19
C PHE A 416 -29.57 -3.37 -8.21
N ILE A 417 -29.53 -4.19 -9.26
CA ILE A 417 -30.43 -4.09 -10.43
C ILE A 417 -31.27 -5.36 -10.56
N LYS A 418 -30.75 -6.52 -10.17
CA LYS A 418 -31.37 -7.82 -10.42
C LYS A 418 -32.42 -8.20 -9.37
N SER A 419 -32.17 -7.85 -8.11
CA SER A 419 -33.06 -8.18 -7.01
C SER A 419 -32.83 -7.28 -5.78
N ASP A 420 -33.87 -7.19 -4.92
CA ASP A 420 -33.70 -6.71 -3.55
C ASP A 420 -33.20 -7.84 -2.61
N ASP A 421 -32.66 -8.92 -3.17
CA ASP A 421 -32.32 -10.14 -2.45
C ASP A 421 -30.88 -10.05 -1.90
N TYR A 422 -30.65 -9.04 -1.08
CA TYR A 422 -29.43 -8.88 -0.29
C TYR A 422 -29.77 -8.63 1.18
N ILE A 423 -28.90 -9.08 2.05
CA ILE A 423 -29.00 -8.81 3.50
C ILE A 423 -28.43 -7.42 3.76
N PHE A 424 -29.23 -6.53 4.34
CA PHE A 424 -28.77 -5.24 4.81
C PHE A 424 -28.58 -5.27 6.32
N GLU A 425 -27.32 -5.27 6.77
CA GLU A 425 -26.96 -5.21 8.18
C GLU A 425 -25.89 -4.11 8.38
N PRO A 426 -26.30 -2.91 8.84
CA PRO A 426 -25.37 -1.79 8.98
C PRO A 426 -24.30 -2.01 10.07
N ASP A 427 -24.57 -2.87 11.06
CA ASP A 427 -23.60 -3.27 12.08
C ASP A 427 -22.70 -4.37 11.53
N ARG A 428 -21.44 -4.00 11.24
CA ARG A 428 -20.49 -4.91 10.61
C ARG A 428 -20.17 -6.15 11.45
N GLU A 429 -20.16 -6.05 12.77
CA GLU A 429 -19.98 -7.21 13.65
C GLU A 429 -21.15 -8.19 13.50
N LYS A 430 -22.39 -7.68 13.46
CA LYS A 430 -23.58 -8.52 13.23
C LYS A 430 -23.58 -9.10 11.82
N ALA A 431 -23.13 -8.36 10.82
CA ALA A 431 -22.99 -8.84 9.44
C ALA A 431 -22.04 -10.04 9.36
N ILE A 432 -20.85 -9.95 10.00
CA ILE A 432 -19.88 -11.07 10.07
C ILE A 432 -20.49 -12.27 10.81
N LYS A 433 -21.13 -12.03 11.94
CA LYS A 433 -21.83 -13.07 12.71
C LYS A 433 -22.92 -13.77 11.90
N ALA A 434 -23.72 -12.99 11.14
CA ALA A 434 -24.77 -13.55 10.28
C ALA A 434 -24.19 -14.46 9.21
N ALA A 435 -23.11 -14.02 8.52
CA ALA A 435 -22.41 -14.81 7.52
C ALA A 435 -21.85 -16.13 8.12
N VAL A 436 -21.19 -16.04 9.26
CA VAL A 436 -20.65 -17.24 9.94
C VAL A 436 -21.77 -18.22 10.32
N ASN A 437 -22.91 -17.74 10.79
CA ASN A 437 -24.02 -18.61 11.21
C ASN A 437 -24.76 -19.28 10.04
N MET A 438 -24.83 -18.63 8.86
CA MET A 438 -25.51 -19.18 7.68
C MET A 438 -24.62 -20.02 6.77
N ALA A 439 -23.30 -19.98 6.97
CA ALA A 439 -22.36 -20.73 6.14
C ALA A 439 -22.59 -22.23 6.25
N GLU A 440 -22.55 -22.92 5.14
CA GLU A 440 -22.61 -24.36 5.03
C GLU A 440 -21.25 -24.93 4.62
N LYS A 441 -21.12 -26.25 4.66
CA LYS A 441 -19.92 -26.93 4.23
C LYS A 441 -19.50 -26.52 2.83
N ASN A 442 -18.22 -26.20 2.65
CA ASN A 442 -17.60 -25.74 1.42
C ASN A 442 -18.06 -24.33 0.97
N ASP A 443 -18.80 -23.58 1.74
CA ASP A 443 -19.04 -22.17 1.47
C ASP A 443 -17.75 -21.36 1.65
N ILE A 444 -17.70 -20.20 1.00
CA ILE A 444 -16.67 -19.21 1.23
C ILE A 444 -17.31 -17.90 1.69
N ILE A 445 -16.92 -17.43 2.86
CA ILE A 445 -17.24 -16.09 3.34
C ILE A 445 -16.10 -15.16 2.93
N LEU A 446 -16.40 -14.16 2.12
CA LEU A 446 -15.48 -13.07 1.79
C LEU A 446 -15.83 -11.84 2.62
N ILE A 447 -14.92 -11.42 3.51
CA ILE A 447 -15.05 -10.19 4.30
C ILE A 447 -14.15 -9.15 3.65
N THR A 448 -14.77 -8.19 2.92
CA THR A 448 -14.04 -7.23 2.09
C THR A 448 -14.10 -5.80 2.63
N GLY A 449 -13.15 -4.97 2.19
CA GLY A 449 -13.07 -3.53 2.46
C GLY A 449 -11.99 -3.14 3.46
N LYS A 450 -11.92 -3.76 4.63
CA LYS A 450 -11.00 -3.37 5.71
C LYS A 450 -9.66 -4.13 5.71
N GLY A 451 -9.68 -5.41 5.33
CA GLY A 451 -8.46 -6.22 5.25
C GLY A 451 -7.66 -6.22 6.56
N HIS A 452 -6.52 -5.54 6.55
CA HIS A 452 -5.61 -5.42 7.71
C HIS A 452 -6.01 -4.35 8.72
N GLU A 453 -6.98 -3.48 8.42
CA GLU A 453 -7.39 -2.42 9.33
C GLU A 453 -7.98 -2.98 10.62
N THR A 454 -7.43 -2.54 11.75
CA THR A 454 -7.88 -2.92 13.11
C THR A 454 -8.72 -1.84 13.76
N TYR A 455 -9.33 -0.98 12.94
CA TYR A 455 -10.11 0.18 13.43
C TYR A 455 -11.33 0.49 12.58
N HIS A 456 -12.28 1.18 13.19
CA HIS A 456 -13.43 1.81 12.55
C HIS A 456 -13.35 3.33 12.77
N ILE A 457 -13.53 4.12 11.70
CA ILE A 457 -13.47 5.58 11.76
C ILE A 457 -14.89 6.15 11.65
N ILE A 458 -15.35 6.82 12.72
CA ILE A 458 -16.63 7.54 12.77
C ILE A 458 -16.31 9.00 13.12
N GLY A 459 -16.69 9.92 12.24
CA GLY A 459 -16.19 11.29 12.31
C GLY A 459 -14.67 11.33 12.19
N THR A 460 -14.02 11.91 13.19
CA THR A 460 -12.55 11.98 13.30
C THR A 460 -11.97 10.97 14.30
N LYS A 461 -12.80 10.14 14.94
CA LYS A 461 -12.39 9.21 15.99
C LYS A 461 -12.19 7.81 15.42
N LYS A 462 -11.10 7.16 15.87
CA LYS A 462 -10.82 5.75 15.61
C LYS A 462 -11.25 4.90 16.82
N TRP A 463 -11.93 3.79 16.54
CA TRP A 463 -12.33 2.77 17.51
C TRP A 463 -11.70 1.46 17.10
N HIS A 464 -11.33 0.62 18.07
CA HIS A 464 -10.85 -0.74 17.76
C HIS A 464 -11.94 -1.55 17.06
N PHE A 465 -11.61 -2.16 15.93
CA PHE A 465 -12.49 -3.04 15.16
C PHE A 465 -11.65 -3.84 14.17
N ASP A 466 -11.56 -5.14 14.35
CA ASP A 466 -10.80 -6.04 13.48
C ASP A 466 -11.70 -7.17 12.97
N ASP A 467 -11.89 -7.22 11.64
CA ASP A 467 -12.70 -8.25 10.97
C ASP A 467 -12.23 -9.66 11.32
N LYS A 468 -10.93 -9.88 11.45
CA LYS A 468 -10.34 -11.19 11.74
C LYS A 468 -10.60 -11.65 13.17
N GLU A 469 -10.49 -10.74 14.15
CA GLU A 469 -10.81 -11.03 15.55
C GLU A 469 -12.29 -11.43 15.68
N ILE A 470 -13.18 -10.68 15.05
CA ILE A 470 -14.62 -10.92 15.07
C ILE A 470 -14.92 -12.26 14.41
N ALA A 471 -14.42 -12.50 13.20
CA ALA A 471 -14.65 -13.74 12.47
C ALA A 471 -14.16 -14.96 13.25
N ARG A 472 -12.93 -14.94 13.79
CA ARG A 472 -12.39 -16.01 14.60
C ARG A 472 -13.25 -16.31 15.83
N ARG A 473 -13.68 -15.27 16.53
CA ARG A 473 -14.56 -15.40 17.71
C ARG A 473 -15.88 -16.08 17.35
N GLU A 474 -16.52 -15.64 16.27
CA GLU A 474 -17.82 -16.19 15.87
C GLU A 474 -17.71 -17.63 15.31
N ILE A 475 -16.63 -17.96 14.58
CA ILE A 475 -16.35 -19.33 14.14
C ILE A 475 -16.20 -20.26 15.33
N VAL A 476 -15.37 -19.88 16.30
CA VAL A 476 -15.14 -20.71 17.52
C VAL A 476 -16.44 -20.87 18.32
N ARG A 477 -17.23 -19.77 18.45
CA ARG A 477 -18.52 -19.81 19.15
C ARG A 477 -19.50 -20.78 18.48
N ARG A 478 -19.65 -20.73 17.15
CA ARG A 478 -20.51 -21.63 16.39
C ARG A 478 -20.12 -23.09 16.62
N LYS A 479 -18.83 -23.41 16.51
CA LYS A 479 -18.32 -24.79 16.76
C LYS A 479 -18.61 -25.29 18.17
N MET A 480 -18.53 -24.42 19.19
CA MET A 480 -18.87 -24.78 20.55
C MET A 480 -20.35 -25.19 20.70
N VAL A 481 -21.24 -24.47 19.99
CA VAL A 481 -22.69 -24.79 20.00
C VAL A 481 -22.97 -26.09 19.25
N GLU A 482 -22.33 -26.31 18.10
CA GLU A 482 -22.47 -27.54 17.30
C GLU A 482 -21.95 -28.80 18.03
N ASN A 483 -20.92 -28.69 18.87
CA ASN A 483 -20.37 -29.77 19.64
C ASN A 483 -21.19 -30.11 20.91
N VAL A 484 -22.14 -29.29 21.31
CA VAL A 484 -23.01 -29.50 22.49
C VAL A 484 -24.36 -30.09 22.08
N ASN A 485 -24.76 -29.97 20.82
CA ASN A 485 -25.96 -30.57 20.23
C ASN A 485 -25.65 -31.90 19.53
#